data_3fb80c931201f74c2a06fa7076fc2795
#
_entry.id   3fb80c931201f74c2a06fa7076fc2795
#
_cell.length_a   1.000
_cell.length_b   1.000
_cell.length_c   1.000
_cell.angle_alpha   90.00
_cell.angle_beta   90.00
_cell.angle_gamma   90.00
#
_symmetry.space_group_name_H-M   'P 1'
#
loop_
_entity.id
_entity.type
_entity.pdbx_description
1 polymer ?
#
loop_
_entity_poly.entity_id
_entity_poly.type
_entity_poly.pdbx_seq_one_letter_code
_entity_poly.pdbx_strand_id
1 'polypeptide(L)'
;MLGRAATVEAAEAALPTLGIEGAQELGLLRRDDARVTPAVDLRPYSFVDALGPAEWWIVSDLGELALGHALPEDHVLGVGGASMTLSGLMLQRPARTALDLGTGCGIQALHARRHAERVVATDISPRALELAALNADLNGVDGIEFRLGSMFEPVAGERFDHIVSNPPFVITPRVDGVPAYEYRDGGMVGDALVAAFIAGCGEHLEPGGVAQLLGNWEYHGYTDALDRVRGWVDGSATPLDAWVIERDTEDAAGYAETWIRDGGTRPGTAAFDQLLGAWLDDFEERGVRQVGFGYLLLRRAEGVPTLRRFERIHGSLGANEAGLGVALDAALAAHDLQAALDDDALSALRLAVAGDVTEERHLWPGSDAPTAILLRQGGGFGRTVSADTGLAALTGASDGELSVAAIVGALAQLLEVDEAALRDDLLPAVRGMLVDGLLTVPPQG
;
A
#
# COMPACT_ATOMS: atom_id res chain seq x y z
N MET A 1 26.21 4.36 -0.06
CA MET A 1 27.64 3.94 -0.21
C MET A 1 27.67 2.46 -0.59
N LEU A 2 28.71 2.00 -1.33
CA LEU A 2 28.71 0.62 -1.87
C LEU A 2 29.22 -0.45 -0.87
N GLY A 3 29.36 -0.15 0.40
CA GLY A 3 29.87 -1.09 1.42
C GLY A 3 31.35 -1.51 1.25
N ARG A 4 32.11 -0.84 0.37
CA ARG A 4 33.49 -1.20 0.08
C ARG A 4 34.47 -0.30 0.82
N ALA A 5 35.53 -0.91 1.37
CA ALA A 5 36.62 -0.16 1.96
C ALA A 5 37.37 0.68 0.90
N ALA A 6 37.67 1.93 1.25
CA ALA A 6 38.47 2.85 0.46
C ALA A 6 39.80 3.16 1.17
N THR A 7 40.76 3.73 0.44
CA THR A 7 41.95 4.30 1.08
C THR A 7 41.59 5.64 1.75
N VAL A 8 42.36 6.03 2.77
CA VAL A 8 42.20 7.33 3.45
C VAL A 8 42.25 8.48 2.45
N GLU A 9 43.21 8.48 1.53
CA GLU A 9 43.33 9.50 0.46
C GLU A 9 42.10 9.61 -0.44
N ALA A 10 41.55 8.45 -0.83
CA ALA A 10 40.34 8.44 -1.68
C ALA A 10 39.09 8.93 -0.92
N ALA A 11 39.00 8.61 0.38
CA ALA A 11 37.90 9.08 1.21
C ALA A 11 38.01 10.59 1.51
N GLU A 12 39.18 11.12 1.78
CA GLU A 12 39.44 12.55 1.93
C GLU A 12 39.10 13.33 0.65
N ALA A 13 39.51 12.82 -0.48
CA ALA A 13 39.16 13.43 -1.78
C ALA A 13 37.67 13.41 -2.08
N ALA A 14 36.95 12.39 -1.61
CA ALA A 14 35.49 12.24 -1.78
C ALA A 14 34.67 13.10 -0.80
N LEU A 15 35.24 13.48 0.33
CA LEU A 15 34.59 14.25 1.40
C LEU A 15 35.33 15.57 1.70
N PRO A 16 35.47 16.46 0.69
CA PRO A 16 36.36 17.62 0.81
C PRO A 16 35.90 18.63 1.85
N THR A 17 34.62 18.66 2.21
CA THR A 17 34.06 19.60 3.21
C THR A 17 33.92 18.98 4.59
N LEU A 18 33.37 17.75 4.66
CA LEU A 18 33.11 17.06 5.91
C LEU A 18 34.37 16.44 6.49
N GLY A 19 35.30 15.95 5.64
CA GLY A 19 36.45 15.17 6.02
C GLY A 19 36.13 13.80 6.60
N ILE A 20 37.16 13.00 6.85
CA ILE A 20 37.00 11.69 7.47
C ILE A 20 36.58 11.81 8.93
N GLU A 21 37.19 12.77 9.67
CA GLU A 21 36.90 12.98 11.10
C GLU A 21 35.44 13.34 11.31
N GLY A 22 34.89 14.31 10.57
CA GLY A 22 33.47 14.66 10.65
C GLY A 22 32.54 13.52 10.26
N ALA A 23 32.90 12.74 9.23
CA ALA A 23 32.11 11.57 8.85
C ALA A 23 32.17 10.42 9.91
N GLN A 24 33.28 10.29 10.66
CA GLN A 24 33.36 9.36 11.79
C GLN A 24 32.51 9.82 12.97
N GLU A 25 32.55 11.12 13.31
CA GLU A 25 31.73 11.73 14.36
C GLU A 25 30.24 11.55 14.11
N LEU A 26 29.81 11.64 12.83
CA LEU A 26 28.45 11.37 12.40
C LEU A 26 28.11 9.88 12.27
N GLY A 27 29.06 8.97 12.55
CA GLY A 27 28.84 7.53 12.44
C GLY A 27 28.68 7.01 11.00
N LEU A 28 29.03 7.80 9.97
CA LEU A 28 28.90 7.41 8.56
C LEU A 28 30.01 6.47 8.11
N LEU A 29 31.20 6.55 8.72
CA LEU A 29 32.38 5.79 8.39
C LEU A 29 33.02 5.21 9.64
N ARG A 30 33.82 4.14 9.44
CA ARG A 30 34.81 3.63 10.39
C ARG A 30 36.19 3.72 9.76
N ARG A 31 37.18 4.19 10.49
CA ARG A 31 38.56 4.22 10.04
C ARG A 31 39.35 3.16 10.78
N ASP A 32 40.12 2.40 10.02
CA ASP A 32 41.10 1.47 10.51
C ASP A 32 42.42 1.80 9.79
N ASP A 33 43.48 2.11 10.53
CA ASP A 33 44.81 2.55 10.11
C ASP A 33 44.95 3.14 8.69
N ALA A 34 44.90 2.30 7.66
CA ALA A 34 45.10 2.68 6.25
C ALA A 34 43.78 2.69 5.42
N ARG A 35 42.64 2.30 6.00
CA ARG A 35 41.40 2.14 5.28
C ARG A 35 40.23 2.80 6.00
N VAL A 36 39.28 3.19 5.18
CA VAL A 36 37.97 3.72 5.63
C VAL A 36 36.89 2.82 5.11
N THR A 37 35.98 2.37 5.98
CA THR A 37 34.84 1.54 5.64
C THR A 37 33.54 2.30 5.93
N PRO A 38 32.50 2.22 5.08
CA PRO A 38 31.20 2.77 5.43
C PRO A 38 30.62 2.03 6.63
N ALA A 39 29.98 2.77 7.53
CA ALA A 39 29.26 2.24 8.68
C ALA A 39 27.77 2.12 8.40
N VAL A 40 27.27 2.93 7.47
CA VAL A 40 25.86 2.99 7.04
C VAL A 40 25.76 3.06 5.52
N ASP A 41 24.59 2.76 4.98
CA ASP A 41 24.24 3.04 3.60
C ASP A 41 23.58 4.42 3.50
N LEU A 42 24.03 5.23 2.55
CA LEU A 42 23.45 6.54 2.24
C LEU A 42 23.14 6.60 0.77
N ARG A 43 21.85 6.74 0.42
CA ARG A 43 21.38 6.72 -0.97
C ARG A 43 20.44 7.89 -1.28
N PRO A 44 20.50 8.41 -2.52
CA PRO A 44 19.45 9.30 -3.00
C PRO A 44 18.16 8.50 -3.20
N TYR A 45 17.04 9.13 -2.92
CA TYR A 45 15.69 8.62 -3.13
C TYR A 45 14.86 9.70 -3.80
N SER A 46 14.44 9.45 -5.04
CA SER A 46 13.62 10.39 -5.84
C SER A 46 12.22 9.80 -6.04
N PHE A 47 11.22 10.64 -5.99
CA PHE A 47 9.82 10.24 -6.15
C PHE A 47 8.98 11.38 -6.74
N VAL A 48 7.77 11.05 -7.16
CA VAL A 48 6.74 12.01 -7.62
C VAL A 48 5.46 11.74 -6.83
N ASP A 49 4.85 12.80 -6.30
CA ASP A 49 3.55 12.76 -5.64
C ASP A 49 2.66 13.90 -6.14
N ALA A 50 1.49 14.14 -5.52
CA ALA A 50 0.57 15.21 -5.92
C ALA A 50 1.17 16.62 -5.77
N LEU A 51 2.21 16.80 -4.96
CA LEU A 51 2.95 18.05 -4.80
C LEU A 51 4.10 18.20 -5.82
N GLY A 52 4.30 17.19 -6.68
CA GLY A 52 5.33 17.15 -7.71
C GLY A 52 6.57 16.35 -7.31
N PRO A 53 7.63 16.42 -8.13
CA PRO A 53 8.87 15.66 -7.91
C PRO A 53 9.59 16.16 -6.65
N ALA A 54 10.19 15.22 -5.91
CA ALA A 54 11.03 15.51 -4.77
C ALA A 54 12.17 14.48 -4.66
N GLU A 55 13.19 14.84 -3.91
CA GLU A 55 14.39 14.02 -3.70
C GLU A 55 14.84 14.15 -2.24
N TRP A 56 15.23 13.01 -1.65
CA TRP A 56 15.80 12.91 -0.31
C TRP A 56 17.07 12.07 -0.32
N TRP A 57 17.85 12.23 0.72
CA TRP A 57 18.96 11.36 1.04
C TRP A 57 18.56 10.49 2.23
N ILE A 58 18.63 9.17 2.08
CA ILE A 58 18.20 8.22 3.11
C ILE A 58 19.38 7.42 3.60
N VAL A 59 19.58 7.48 4.92
CA VAL A 59 20.53 6.67 5.68
C VAL A 59 19.82 5.43 6.20
N SER A 60 20.47 4.28 6.07
CA SER A 60 20.04 3.00 6.64
C SER A 60 21.24 2.14 6.99
N ASP A 61 21.02 0.97 7.56
CA ASP A 61 22.10 0.02 7.75
C ASP A 61 22.60 -0.56 6.43
N LEU A 62 23.85 -1.02 6.43
CA LEU A 62 24.45 -1.68 5.27
C LEU A 62 23.74 -3.02 5.02
N GLY A 63 23.23 -3.20 3.80
CA GLY A 63 22.60 -4.45 3.40
C GLY A 63 23.57 -5.65 3.36
N GLU A 64 23.03 -6.84 3.30
CA GLU A 64 23.74 -8.13 3.32
C GLU A 64 24.88 -8.22 2.31
N LEU A 65 24.66 -7.73 1.08
CA LEU A 65 25.70 -7.74 0.03
C LEU A 65 26.95 -6.92 0.43
N ALA A 66 26.78 -5.89 1.22
CA ALA A 66 27.86 -5.05 1.72
C ALA A 66 28.55 -5.68 2.92
N LEU A 67 27.78 -6.30 3.81
CA LEU A 67 28.28 -6.97 5.01
C LEU A 67 28.97 -8.30 4.69
N GLY A 68 28.43 -9.06 3.72
CA GLY A 68 28.94 -10.39 3.36
C GLY A 68 28.60 -11.51 4.35
N HIS A 69 27.74 -11.22 5.32
CA HIS A 69 27.24 -12.15 6.34
C HIS A 69 25.77 -11.84 6.64
N ALA A 70 25.10 -12.69 7.44
CA ALA A 70 23.72 -12.48 7.87
C ALA A 70 23.54 -11.12 8.57
N LEU A 71 22.38 -10.51 8.38
CA LEU A 71 22.02 -9.23 8.98
C LEU A 71 21.92 -9.34 10.51
N PRO A 72 22.22 -8.30 11.28
CA PRO A 72 21.90 -8.22 12.71
C PRO A 72 20.38 -8.27 12.94
N GLU A 73 19.94 -8.69 14.12
CA GLU A 73 18.51 -8.75 14.47
C GLU A 73 17.87 -7.36 14.51
N ASP A 74 18.62 -6.34 14.98
CA ASP A 74 18.25 -4.94 15.07
C ASP A 74 18.51 -4.12 13.78
N HIS A 75 18.70 -4.81 12.65
CA HIS A 75 18.98 -4.19 11.36
C HIS A 75 17.85 -3.26 10.90
N VAL A 76 18.20 -2.05 10.48
CA VAL A 76 17.26 -1.07 9.94
C VAL A 76 17.36 -1.03 8.43
N LEU A 77 16.35 -1.56 7.78
CA LEU A 77 16.28 -1.64 6.32
C LEU A 77 16.11 -0.24 5.70
N GLY A 78 16.76 -0.02 4.57
CA GLY A 78 16.55 1.16 3.74
C GLY A 78 15.24 1.09 2.93
N VAL A 79 15.07 2.06 2.01
CA VAL A 79 13.88 2.12 1.16
C VAL A 79 13.88 0.96 0.18
N GLY A 80 12.97 0.03 0.37
CA GLY A 80 12.73 -1.14 -0.47
C GLY A 80 11.43 -1.06 -1.26
N GLY A 81 11.10 -2.14 -1.98
CA GLY A 81 9.88 -2.23 -2.81
C GLY A 81 8.60 -2.02 -2.01
N ALA A 82 8.48 -2.62 -0.82
CA ALA A 82 7.33 -2.44 0.06
C ALA A 82 7.16 -0.97 0.49
N SER A 83 8.26 -0.31 0.87
CA SER A 83 8.24 1.11 1.26
C SER A 83 7.79 2.02 0.11
N MET A 84 8.30 1.78 -1.12
CA MET A 84 7.87 2.51 -2.33
C MET A 84 6.41 2.24 -2.69
N THR A 85 5.95 1.01 -2.51
CA THR A 85 4.55 0.65 -2.73
C THR A 85 3.64 1.40 -1.78
N LEU A 86 3.93 1.40 -0.47
CA LEU A 86 3.09 2.08 0.51
C LEU A 86 3.10 3.60 0.31
N SER A 87 4.25 4.21 0.04
CA SER A 87 4.30 5.65 -0.26
C SER A 87 3.47 6.02 -1.48
N GLY A 88 3.47 5.17 -2.52
CA GLY A 88 2.61 5.35 -3.69
C GLY A 88 1.11 5.11 -3.43
N LEU A 89 0.75 4.34 -2.38
CA LEU A 89 -0.64 4.12 -1.96
C LEU A 89 -1.17 5.21 -1.04
N MET A 90 -0.28 5.97 -0.40
CA MET A 90 -0.63 6.94 0.64
C MET A 90 -1.59 7.99 0.08
N LEU A 91 -2.72 8.20 0.77
CA LEU A 91 -3.63 9.30 0.47
C LEU A 91 -2.91 10.63 0.69
N GLN A 92 -3.03 11.54 -0.28
CA GLN A 92 -2.25 12.79 -0.29
C GLN A 92 -3.12 14.02 0.02
N ARG A 93 -4.31 13.80 0.58
CA ARG A 93 -5.17 14.88 1.05
C ARG A 93 -4.60 15.54 2.31
N PRO A 94 -4.82 16.86 2.51
CA PRO A 94 -4.38 17.54 3.72
C PRO A 94 -4.89 16.87 4.99
N ALA A 95 -4.01 16.68 5.97
CA ALA A 95 -4.30 16.12 7.27
C ALA A 95 -3.68 17.01 8.37
N ARG A 96 -4.32 17.11 9.53
CA ARG A 96 -3.72 17.78 10.69
C ARG A 96 -2.66 16.90 11.33
N THR A 97 -2.97 15.61 11.48
CA THR A 97 -2.13 14.66 12.19
C THR A 97 -2.02 13.35 11.41
N ALA A 98 -0.80 12.81 11.36
CA ALA A 98 -0.56 11.47 10.84
C ALA A 98 0.26 10.63 11.83
N LEU A 99 0.10 9.31 11.77
CA LEU A 99 0.89 8.32 12.51
C LEU A 99 1.58 7.42 11.49
N ASP A 100 2.90 7.27 11.61
CA ASP A 100 3.68 6.21 10.98
C ASP A 100 4.02 5.15 12.02
N LEU A 101 3.39 3.99 11.93
CA LEU A 101 3.51 2.89 12.90
C LEU A 101 4.51 1.85 12.37
N GLY A 102 5.64 1.68 13.09
CA GLY A 102 6.76 0.88 12.61
C GLY A 102 7.59 1.64 11.57
N THR A 103 8.12 2.81 11.96
CA THR A 103 8.68 3.81 11.02
C THR A 103 9.98 3.36 10.34
N GLY A 104 10.75 2.44 10.94
CA GLY A 104 12.03 2.00 10.41
C GLY A 104 12.99 3.16 10.16
N CYS A 105 13.47 3.31 8.94
CA CYS A 105 14.33 4.46 8.57
C CYS A 105 13.58 5.80 8.42
N GLY A 106 12.27 5.86 8.72
CA GLY A 106 11.48 7.09 8.70
C GLY A 106 10.84 7.44 7.36
N ILE A 107 10.97 6.60 6.34
CA ILE A 107 10.54 6.96 4.98
C ILE A 107 9.05 7.27 4.89
N GLN A 108 8.18 6.51 5.58
CA GLN A 108 6.73 6.76 5.53
C GLN A 108 6.38 8.02 6.33
N ALA A 109 7.05 8.29 7.45
CA ALA A 109 6.89 9.53 8.20
C ALA A 109 7.27 10.77 7.35
N LEU A 110 8.36 10.70 6.57
CA LEU A 110 8.75 11.76 5.64
C LEU A 110 7.68 11.99 4.57
N HIS A 111 7.14 10.93 3.96
CA HIS A 111 6.05 11.05 3.00
C HIS A 111 4.78 11.62 3.63
N ALA A 112 4.37 11.12 4.80
CA ALA A 112 3.20 11.62 5.52
C ALA A 112 3.32 13.12 5.85
N ARG A 113 4.53 13.59 6.20
CA ARG A 113 4.78 15.00 6.54
C ARG A 113 4.59 15.95 5.35
N ARG A 114 4.58 15.46 4.11
CA ARG A 114 4.30 16.28 2.93
C ARG A 114 2.84 16.78 2.88
N HIS A 115 1.92 16.08 3.52
CA HIS A 115 0.49 16.42 3.53
C HIS A 115 -0.12 16.54 4.93
N ALA A 116 0.59 16.14 5.99
CA ALA A 116 0.16 16.31 7.38
C ALA A 116 0.91 17.44 8.08
N GLU A 117 0.23 18.20 8.92
CA GLU A 117 0.84 19.30 9.68
C GLU A 117 1.78 18.77 10.79
N ARG A 118 1.43 17.64 11.41
CA ARG A 118 2.20 16.95 12.44
C ARG A 118 2.20 15.46 12.15
N VAL A 119 3.37 14.82 12.32
CA VAL A 119 3.51 13.37 12.25
C VAL A 119 4.04 12.83 13.56
N VAL A 120 3.48 11.72 14.02
CA VAL A 120 4.09 10.88 15.06
C VAL A 120 4.63 9.64 14.38
N ALA A 121 5.88 9.30 14.64
CA ALA A 121 6.54 8.11 14.10
C ALA A 121 6.93 7.20 15.26
N THR A 122 6.49 5.94 15.24
CA THR A 122 6.74 4.99 16.33
C THR A 122 7.52 3.79 15.84
N ASP A 123 8.37 3.23 16.70
CA ASP A 123 9.07 1.97 16.44
C ASP A 123 9.43 1.29 17.75
N ILE A 124 9.64 -0.03 17.74
CA ILE A 124 10.14 -0.79 18.89
C ILE A 124 11.66 -0.70 18.99
N SER A 125 12.36 -0.36 17.90
CA SER A 125 13.80 -0.29 17.79
C SER A 125 14.29 1.14 18.06
N PRO A 126 15.09 1.37 19.13
CA PRO A 126 15.72 2.67 19.35
C PRO A 126 16.61 3.09 18.17
N ARG A 127 17.28 2.11 17.52
CA ARG A 127 18.13 2.36 16.35
C ARG A 127 17.33 2.83 15.14
N ALA A 128 16.14 2.26 14.90
CA ALA A 128 15.24 2.74 13.86
C ALA A 128 14.87 4.22 14.08
N LEU A 129 14.52 4.58 15.31
CA LEU A 129 14.18 5.98 15.64
C LEU A 129 15.36 6.94 15.49
N GLU A 130 16.59 6.50 15.86
CA GLU A 130 17.81 7.30 15.63
C GLU A 130 18.04 7.57 14.15
N LEU A 131 17.93 6.55 13.29
CA LEU A 131 18.07 6.71 11.84
C LEU A 131 16.93 7.51 11.22
N ALA A 132 15.70 7.32 11.68
CA ALA A 132 14.55 8.10 11.22
C ALA A 132 14.70 9.59 11.55
N ALA A 133 15.15 9.93 12.78
CA ALA A 133 15.43 11.30 13.18
C ALA A 133 16.57 11.91 12.34
N LEU A 134 17.66 11.15 12.15
CA LEU A 134 18.77 11.58 11.28
C LEU A 134 18.29 11.84 9.85
N ASN A 135 17.41 11.00 9.30
CA ASN A 135 16.87 11.19 7.97
C ASN A 135 15.96 12.41 7.86
N ALA A 136 15.18 12.70 8.90
CA ALA A 136 14.38 13.94 8.95
C ALA A 136 15.29 15.18 8.96
N ASP A 137 16.30 15.21 9.81
CA ASP A 137 17.27 16.31 9.92
C ASP A 137 18.06 16.49 8.62
N LEU A 138 18.55 15.38 8.02
CA LEU A 138 19.34 15.39 6.79
C LEU A 138 18.57 16.03 5.61
N ASN A 139 17.26 15.85 5.58
CA ASN A 139 16.38 16.36 4.53
C ASN A 139 15.65 17.66 4.91
N GLY A 140 15.93 18.22 6.10
CA GLY A 140 15.30 19.45 6.59
C GLY A 140 13.80 19.31 6.79
N VAL A 141 13.31 18.10 7.14
CA VAL A 141 11.90 17.82 7.39
C VAL A 141 11.64 17.91 8.90
N ASP A 142 10.92 18.92 9.31
CA ASP A 142 10.50 19.15 10.70
C ASP A 142 9.07 18.63 10.96
N GLY A 143 8.60 18.71 12.21
CA GLY A 143 7.23 18.38 12.59
C GLY A 143 6.97 16.87 12.71
N ILE A 144 8.02 16.05 12.84
CA ILE A 144 7.94 14.62 13.14
C ILE A 144 8.38 14.39 14.59
N GLU A 145 7.54 13.71 15.36
CA GLU A 145 7.82 13.31 16.74
C GLU A 145 8.07 11.80 16.78
N PHE A 146 9.22 11.39 17.31
CA PHE A 146 9.63 9.99 17.37
C PHE A 146 9.38 9.41 18.78
N ARG A 147 8.73 8.23 18.85
CA ARG A 147 8.37 7.59 20.11
C ARG A 147 8.67 6.10 20.08
N LEU A 148 9.33 5.62 21.14
CA LEU A 148 9.66 4.21 21.33
C LEU A 148 8.46 3.45 21.92
N GLY A 149 8.15 2.29 21.36
CA GLY A 149 7.17 1.35 21.89
C GLY A 149 6.52 0.50 20.84
N SER A 150 5.68 -0.44 21.29
CA SER A 150 5.05 -1.45 20.46
C SER A 150 3.65 -1.03 20.01
N MET A 151 3.37 -1.23 18.73
CA MET A 151 2.04 -1.00 18.16
C MET A 151 1.49 0.39 18.55
N PHE A 152 0.29 0.46 19.11
CA PHE A 152 -0.37 1.71 19.50
C PHE A 152 -0.05 2.19 20.92
N GLU A 153 0.77 1.46 21.70
CA GLU A 153 1.11 1.85 23.08
C GLU A 153 1.69 3.27 23.19
N PRO A 154 2.63 3.71 22.31
CA PRO A 154 3.20 5.05 22.41
C PRO A 154 2.23 6.18 22.13
N VAL A 155 1.07 5.87 21.56
CA VAL A 155 0.03 6.82 21.14
C VAL A 155 -1.30 6.56 21.83
N ALA A 156 -1.29 5.89 22.98
CA ALA A 156 -2.49 5.56 23.74
C ALA A 156 -3.33 6.81 24.02
N GLY A 157 -4.61 6.77 23.61
CA GLY A 157 -5.56 7.88 23.79
C GLY A 157 -5.45 9.00 22.75
N GLU A 158 -4.50 8.94 21.81
CA GLU A 158 -4.40 9.88 20.69
C GLU A 158 -5.16 9.36 19.47
N ARG A 159 -5.57 10.30 18.61
CA ARG A 159 -6.25 10.02 17.35
C ARG A 159 -5.59 10.79 16.21
N PHE A 160 -5.66 10.21 15.02
CA PHE A 160 -4.99 10.69 13.82
C PHE A 160 -5.98 10.75 12.64
N ASP A 161 -5.81 11.75 11.79
CA ASP A 161 -6.53 11.82 10.52
C ASP A 161 -6.03 10.76 9.53
N HIS A 162 -4.74 10.39 9.62
CA HIS A 162 -4.12 9.39 8.77
C HIS A 162 -3.15 8.50 9.56
N ILE A 163 -3.29 7.18 9.42
CA ILE A 163 -2.35 6.19 9.94
C ILE A 163 -1.76 5.44 8.75
N VAL A 164 -0.44 5.33 8.71
CA VAL A 164 0.27 4.51 7.73
C VAL A 164 1.13 3.48 8.44
N SER A 165 1.27 2.30 7.87
CA SER A 165 2.16 1.28 8.40
C SER A 165 2.69 0.36 7.30
N ASN A 166 4.01 0.17 7.28
CA ASN A 166 4.65 -0.94 6.61
C ASN A 166 5.14 -1.92 7.68
N PRO A 167 4.23 -2.67 8.33
CA PRO A 167 4.60 -3.45 9.49
C PRO A 167 5.54 -4.60 9.13
N PRO A 168 6.26 -5.17 10.09
CA PRO A 168 7.04 -6.38 9.89
C PRO A 168 6.10 -7.60 9.77
N PHE A 169 5.43 -7.74 8.61
CA PHE A 169 4.36 -8.70 8.37
C PHE A 169 4.81 -10.10 7.96
N VAL A 170 6.12 -10.38 7.91
CA VAL A 170 6.59 -11.70 7.49
C VAL A 170 6.24 -12.75 8.53
N ILE A 171 5.60 -13.80 8.05
CA ILE A 171 5.18 -14.94 8.87
C ILE A 171 6.38 -15.86 9.07
N THR A 172 7.07 -15.70 10.19
CA THR A 172 8.25 -16.50 10.53
C THR A 172 7.89 -17.58 11.54
N PRO A 173 8.32 -18.88 11.34
CA PRO A 173 8.11 -19.94 12.32
C PRO A 173 8.71 -19.61 13.70
N ARG A 174 7.99 -19.95 14.77
CA ARG A 174 8.41 -19.73 16.17
C ARG A 174 9.09 -20.96 16.74
N VAL A 175 10.15 -21.41 16.09
CA VAL A 175 10.92 -22.60 16.47
C VAL A 175 12.40 -22.28 16.63
N ASP A 176 13.10 -23.06 17.46
CA ASP A 176 14.54 -22.87 17.69
C ASP A 176 15.33 -23.03 16.39
N GLY A 177 16.28 -22.12 16.17
CA GLY A 177 17.17 -22.14 15.01
C GLY A 177 16.63 -21.37 13.78
N VAL A 178 15.43 -20.80 13.82
CA VAL A 178 14.93 -19.86 12.81
C VAL A 178 15.18 -18.43 13.29
N PRO A 179 15.97 -17.60 12.55
CA PRO A 179 16.24 -16.22 12.94
C PRO A 179 14.96 -15.37 12.88
N ALA A 180 14.74 -14.52 13.89
CA ALA A 180 13.71 -13.50 13.90
C ALA A 180 14.37 -12.13 13.70
N TYR A 181 14.05 -11.43 12.61
CA TYR A 181 14.58 -10.10 12.30
C TYR A 181 13.52 -9.05 12.60
N GLU A 182 13.86 -8.03 13.42
CA GLU A 182 12.92 -6.97 13.83
C GLU A 182 12.28 -6.24 12.63
N TYR A 183 13.03 -6.01 11.57
CA TYR A 183 12.54 -5.29 10.38
C TYR A 183 11.44 -6.00 9.58
N ARG A 184 11.25 -7.31 9.76
CA ARG A 184 10.27 -8.10 9.00
C ARG A 184 9.37 -8.99 9.83
N ASP A 185 9.76 -9.29 11.07
CA ASP A 185 9.09 -10.23 11.97
C ASP A 185 8.44 -9.48 13.15
N GLY A 186 7.13 -9.42 13.16
CA GLY A 186 6.35 -8.71 14.19
C GLY A 186 6.25 -9.41 15.54
N GLY A 187 6.98 -10.49 15.80
CA GLY A 187 6.97 -11.20 17.08
C GLY A 187 5.69 -12.02 17.33
N MET A 188 4.75 -12.05 16.40
CA MET A 188 3.48 -12.75 16.52
C MET A 188 3.44 -14.00 15.64
N VAL A 189 2.50 -14.92 15.92
CA VAL A 189 2.32 -16.15 15.11
C VAL A 189 1.44 -15.84 13.90
N GLY A 190 1.87 -16.28 12.73
CA GLY A 190 1.09 -16.18 11.51
C GLY A 190 0.79 -14.71 11.15
N ASP A 191 -0.43 -14.46 10.74
CA ASP A 191 -0.97 -13.16 10.35
C ASP A 191 -1.55 -12.34 11.52
N ALA A 192 -1.25 -12.71 12.76
CA ALA A 192 -1.80 -12.07 13.95
C ALA A 192 -1.43 -10.59 14.08
N LEU A 193 -0.28 -10.15 13.55
CA LEU A 193 0.12 -8.75 13.55
C LEU A 193 -0.86 -7.88 12.77
N VAL A 194 -1.23 -8.31 11.56
CA VAL A 194 -2.20 -7.60 10.72
C VAL A 194 -3.57 -7.58 11.38
N ALA A 195 -3.98 -8.71 11.98
CA ALA A 195 -5.22 -8.78 12.75
C ALA A 195 -5.23 -7.81 13.95
N ALA A 196 -4.11 -7.73 14.69
CA ALA A 196 -3.96 -6.81 15.82
C ALA A 196 -3.99 -5.34 15.39
N PHE A 197 -3.37 -5.02 14.24
CA PHE A 197 -3.44 -3.68 13.66
C PHE A 197 -4.89 -3.29 13.33
N ILE A 198 -5.64 -4.16 12.64
CA ILE A 198 -7.04 -3.91 12.28
C ILE A 198 -7.90 -3.72 13.54
N ALA A 199 -7.68 -4.53 14.56
CA ALA A 199 -8.44 -4.44 15.82
C ALA A 199 -8.19 -3.11 16.56
N GLY A 200 -6.94 -2.59 16.52
CA GLY A 200 -6.55 -1.39 17.27
C GLY A 200 -6.72 -0.08 16.50
N CYS A 201 -6.56 -0.07 15.17
CA CYS A 201 -6.45 1.19 14.41
C CYS A 201 -7.69 2.08 14.54
N GLY A 202 -8.89 1.50 14.67
CA GLY A 202 -10.14 2.28 14.74
C GLY A 202 -10.25 3.20 15.96
N GLU A 203 -9.66 2.83 17.10
CA GLU A 203 -9.63 3.66 18.30
C GLU A 203 -8.70 4.88 18.14
N HIS A 204 -7.68 4.72 17.30
CA HIS A 204 -6.66 5.73 17.01
C HIS A 204 -6.93 6.56 15.75
N LEU A 205 -8.06 6.34 15.08
CA LEU A 205 -8.51 7.18 13.97
C LEU A 205 -9.49 8.25 14.44
N GLU A 206 -9.36 9.47 13.93
CA GLU A 206 -10.43 10.45 13.99
C GLU A 206 -11.66 9.96 13.19
N PRO A 207 -12.89 10.43 13.47
CA PRO A 207 -14.03 10.14 12.60
C PRO A 207 -13.72 10.53 11.14
N GLY A 208 -13.93 9.63 10.20
CA GLY A 208 -13.53 9.80 8.79
C GLY A 208 -12.03 9.64 8.53
N GLY A 209 -11.20 9.47 9.55
CA GLY A 209 -9.77 9.20 9.44
C GLY A 209 -9.49 7.86 8.80
N VAL A 210 -8.34 7.73 8.13
CA VAL A 210 -7.97 6.57 7.31
C VAL A 210 -6.68 5.92 7.80
N ALA A 211 -6.66 4.59 7.86
CA ALA A 211 -5.45 3.79 8.04
C ALA A 211 -5.12 3.03 6.73
N GLN A 212 -3.85 3.09 6.32
CA GLN A 212 -3.34 2.37 5.16
C GLN A 212 -2.12 1.54 5.56
N LEU A 213 -2.13 0.27 5.18
CA LEU A 213 -1.01 -0.62 5.45
C LEU A 213 -0.83 -1.65 4.34
N LEU A 214 0.39 -2.15 4.25
CA LEU A 214 0.68 -3.40 3.57
C LEU A 214 0.46 -4.54 4.57
N GLY A 215 0.01 -5.68 4.07
CA GLY A 215 -0.20 -6.83 4.92
C GLY A 215 -0.22 -8.13 4.15
N ASN A 216 -0.18 -9.20 4.91
CA ASN A 216 -0.40 -10.54 4.40
C ASN A 216 -1.43 -11.28 5.26
N TRP A 217 -1.94 -12.36 4.74
CA TRP A 217 -2.94 -13.21 5.38
C TRP A 217 -2.82 -14.64 4.90
N GLU A 218 -3.10 -15.56 5.80
CA GLU A 218 -2.95 -16.98 5.56
C GLU A 218 -4.20 -17.64 4.97
N TYR A 219 -3.99 -18.50 4.00
CA TYR A 219 -5.01 -19.42 3.47
C TYR A 219 -4.95 -20.74 4.22
N HIS A 220 -6.00 -21.04 5.01
CA HIS A 220 -6.13 -22.27 5.77
C HIS A 220 -7.08 -23.24 5.05
N GLY A 221 -6.56 -24.41 4.68
CA GLY A 221 -7.38 -25.42 4.01
C GLY A 221 -7.98 -24.91 2.70
N TYR A 222 -9.32 -24.92 2.59
CA TYR A 222 -10.08 -24.44 1.43
C TYR A 222 -10.85 -23.14 1.72
N THR A 223 -10.62 -22.50 2.87
CA THR A 223 -11.27 -21.25 3.24
C THR A 223 -10.65 -20.08 2.50
N ASP A 224 -11.48 -19.16 2.02
CA ASP A 224 -11.01 -17.91 1.41
C ASP A 224 -10.33 -17.03 2.48
N ALA A 225 -9.09 -16.64 2.25
CA ALA A 225 -8.35 -15.82 3.20
C ALA A 225 -8.95 -14.40 3.33
N LEU A 226 -9.60 -13.86 2.30
CA LEU A 226 -10.32 -12.59 2.41
C LEU A 226 -11.51 -12.65 3.38
N ASP A 227 -12.14 -13.83 3.57
CA ASP A 227 -13.16 -14.02 4.61
C ASP A 227 -12.55 -13.94 6.02
N ARG A 228 -11.30 -14.38 6.17
CA ARG A 228 -10.54 -14.21 7.42
C ARG A 228 -10.28 -12.74 7.71
N VAL A 229 -9.80 -11.98 6.73
CA VAL A 229 -9.59 -10.53 6.87
C VAL A 229 -10.92 -9.80 7.13
N ARG A 230 -12.00 -10.20 6.46
CA ARG A 230 -13.35 -9.68 6.72
C ARG A 230 -13.75 -9.91 8.17
N GLY A 231 -13.49 -11.10 8.71
CA GLY A 231 -13.73 -11.43 10.11
C GLY A 231 -12.97 -10.52 11.08
N TRP A 232 -11.73 -10.13 10.80
CA TRP A 232 -10.98 -9.18 11.64
C TRP A 232 -11.60 -7.79 11.62
N VAL A 233 -12.03 -7.32 10.45
CA VAL A 233 -12.71 -6.02 10.31
C VAL A 233 -14.06 -6.02 11.01
N ASP A 234 -14.83 -7.11 10.89
CA ASP A 234 -16.13 -7.27 11.54
C ASP A 234 -16.00 -7.38 13.08
N GLY A 235 -14.88 -7.92 13.54
CA GLY A 235 -14.56 -8.04 14.98
C GLY A 235 -13.97 -6.77 15.61
N SER A 236 -13.71 -5.72 14.83
CA SER A 236 -13.20 -4.46 15.38
C SER A 236 -14.22 -3.79 16.30
N ALA A 237 -13.76 -3.31 17.46
CA ALA A 237 -14.60 -2.58 18.40
C ALA A 237 -15.13 -1.25 17.84
N THR A 238 -14.39 -0.65 16.91
CA THR A 238 -14.77 0.57 16.21
C THR A 238 -15.30 0.21 14.81
N PRO A 239 -16.47 0.71 14.39
CA PRO A 239 -16.99 0.47 13.05
C PRO A 239 -16.03 1.00 11.97
N LEU A 240 -15.61 0.13 11.06
CA LEU A 240 -14.67 0.44 9.99
C LEU A 240 -15.29 0.21 8.63
N ASP A 241 -15.19 1.18 7.75
CA ASP A 241 -15.17 0.95 6.32
C ASP A 241 -13.88 0.22 5.97
N ALA A 242 -13.93 -0.68 5.01
CA ALA A 242 -12.77 -1.45 4.60
C ALA A 242 -12.71 -1.66 3.09
N TRP A 243 -11.54 -1.39 2.53
CA TRP A 243 -11.17 -1.78 1.19
C TRP A 243 -9.87 -2.59 1.24
N VAL A 244 -9.99 -3.90 1.03
CA VAL A 244 -8.87 -4.84 1.07
C VAL A 244 -8.63 -5.36 -0.34
N ILE A 245 -7.40 -5.24 -0.82
CA ILE A 245 -7.00 -5.56 -2.18
C ILE A 245 -5.87 -6.57 -2.14
N GLU A 246 -6.16 -7.82 -2.47
CA GLU A 246 -5.12 -8.83 -2.65
C GLU A 246 -4.43 -8.63 -3.99
N ARG A 247 -3.11 -8.48 -3.94
CA ARG A 247 -2.26 -8.18 -5.10
C ARG A 247 -1.55 -9.40 -5.63
N ASP A 248 -1.21 -10.32 -4.74
CA ASP A 248 -0.48 -11.54 -5.09
C ASP A 248 -0.72 -12.63 -4.06
N THR A 249 -0.39 -13.86 -4.42
CA THR A 249 -0.40 -15.02 -3.53
C THR A 249 0.81 -15.89 -3.79
N GLU A 250 1.45 -16.39 -2.73
CA GLU A 250 2.51 -17.38 -2.83
C GLU A 250 2.07 -18.68 -2.12
N ASP A 251 2.44 -19.83 -2.67
CA ASP A 251 2.30 -21.09 -1.94
C ASP A 251 3.30 -21.14 -0.76
N ALA A 252 3.07 -22.06 0.17
CA ALA A 252 3.87 -22.19 1.39
C ALA A 252 5.38 -22.35 1.10
N ALA A 253 5.74 -23.09 0.05
CA ALA A 253 7.13 -23.34 -0.32
C ALA A 253 7.77 -22.09 -0.95
N GLY A 254 7.08 -21.45 -1.88
CA GLY A 254 7.54 -20.20 -2.51
C GLY A 254 7.73 -19.08 -1.49
N TYR A 255 6.77 -18.95 -0.56
CA TYR A 255 6.85 -17.98 0.54
C TYR A 255 8.07 -18.24 1.44
N ALA A 256 8.26 -19.49 1.88
CA ALA A 256 9.42 -19.85 2.69
C ALA A 256 10.74 -19.59 1.96
N GLU A 257 10.86 -19.99 0.68
CA GLU A 257 12.06 -19.73 -0.11
C GLU A 257 12.36 -18.23 -0.25
N THR A 258 11.34 -17.42 -0.52
CA THR A 258 11.47 -15.96 -0.67
C THR A 258 12.09 -15.35 0.58
N TRP A 259 11.56 -15.66 1.75
CA TRP A 259 12.01 -15.04 3.00
C TRP A 259 13.29 -15.65 3.60
N ILE A 260 13.59 -16.93 3.30
CA ILE A 260 14.89 -17.53 3.65
C ILE A 260 16.02 -16.87 2.84
N ARG A 261 15.78 -16.59 1.55
CA ARG A 261 16.74 -15.86 0.69
C ARG A 261 16.90 -14.41 1.10
N ASP A 262 15.80 -13.73 1.47
CA ASP A 262 15.85 -12.36 1.98
C ASP A 262 16.70 -12.26 3.26
N GLY A 263 16.67 -13.27 4.12
CA GLY A 263 17.56 -13.39 5.29
C GLY A 263 19.01 -13.79 4.97
N GLY A 264 19.37 -13.93 3.69
CA GLY A 264 20.74 -14.15 3.24
C GLY A 264 21.15 -15.62 3.11
N THR A 265 20.27 -16.57 3.39
CA THR A 265 20.60 -17.97 3.29
C THR A 265 20.45 -18.46 1.84
N ARG A 266 21.52 -19.08 1.31
CA ARG A 266 21.59 -19.48 -0.10
C ARG A 266 21.01 -20.86 -0.32
N PRO A 267 20.20 -21.07 -1.40
CA PRO A 267 19.74 -22.39 -1.81
C PRO A 267 20.89 -23.38 -2.04
N GLY A 268 20.63 -24.65 -1.78
CA GLY A 268 21.61 -25.73 -1.92
C GLY A 268 22.63 -25.84 -0.78
N THR A 269 22.38 -25.18 0.34
CA THR A 269 23.15 -25.32 1.58
C THR A 269 22.35 -26.08 2.63
N ALA A 270 23.01 -26.82 3.52
CA ALA A 270 22.33 -27.51 4.62
C ALA A 270 21.52 -26.58 5.53
N ALA A 271 21.98 -25.32 5.70
CA ALA A 271 21.25 -24.31 6.45
C ALA A 271 19.95 -23.91 5.75
N PHE A 272 19.96 -23.79 4.42
CA PHE A 272 18.74 -23.51 3.66
C PHE A 272 17.72 -24.65 3.79
N ASP A 273 18.16 -25.89 3.63
CA ASP A 273 17.28 -27.08 3.72
C ASP A 273 16.67 -27.21 5.13
N GLN A 274 17.47 -26.90 6.17
CA GLN A 274 16.98 -26.91 7.56
C GLN A 274 15.91 -25.82 7.80
N LEU A 275 16.16 -24.60 7.34
CA LEU A 275 15.20 -23.51 7.47
C LEU A 275 13.93 -23.80 6.67
N LEU A 276 14.06 -24.27 5.43
CA LEU A 276 12.91 -24.63 4.60
C LEU A 276 12.05 -25.71 5.26
N GLY A 277 12.68 -26.75 5.83
CA GLY A 277 11.97 -27.77 6.60
C GLY A 277 11.18 -27.16 7.76
N ALA A 278 11.81 -26.31 8.58
CA ALA A 278 11.15 -25.68 9.72
C ALA A 278 9.95 -24.78 9.31
N TRP A 279 10.06 -24.07 8.18
CA TRP A 279 8.96 -23.27 7.64
C TRP A 279 7.80 -24.13 7.15
N LEU A 280 8.10 -25.21 6.42
CA LEU A 280 7.07 -26.09 5.89
C LEU A 280 6.36 -26.89 7.00
N ASP A 281 7.10 -27.34 8.01
CA ASP A 281 6.54 -28.04 9.18
C ASP A 281 5.57 -27.11 9.96
N ASP A 282 5.94 -25.82 10.19
CA ASP A 282 5.08 -24.85 10.84
C ASP A 282 3.80 -24.58 10.03
N PHE A 283 3.94 -24.40 8.71
CA PHE A 283 2.79 -24.19 7.84
C PHE A 283 1.87 -25.40 7.78
N GLU A 284 2.43 -26.62 7.72
CA GLU A 284 1.66 -27.86 7.73
C GLU A 284 0.89 -28.03 9.05
N GLU A 285 1.55 -27.79 10.21
CA GLU A 285 0.92 -27.89 11.53
C GLU A 285 -0.26 -26.91 11.65
N ARG A 286 -0.12 -25.68 11.13
CA ARG A 286 -1.18 -24.66 11.15
C ARG A 286 -2.17 -24.80 10.00
N GLY A 287 -1.95 -25.72 9.05
CA GLY A 287 -2.82 -25.92 7.88
C GLY A 287 -2.77 -24.79 6.85
N VAL A 288 -1.66 -24.04 6.82
CA VAL A 288 -1.44 -22.93 5.87
C VAL A 288 -0.98 -23.49 4.52
N ARG A 289 -1.64 -23.11 3.44
CA ARG A 289 -1.32 -23.55 2.07
C ARG A 289 -0.71 -22.46 1.21
N GLN A 290 -1.17 -21.26 1.41
CA GLN A 290 -0.75 -20.08 0.67
C GLN A 290 -0.77 -18.86 1.61
N VAL A 291 -0.04 -17.82 1.22
CA VAL A 291 -0.09 -16.50 1.85
C VAL A 291 -0.46 -15.48 0.78
N GLY A 292 -1.48 -14.68 1.05
CA GLY A 292 -1.88 -13.55 0.25
C GLY A 292 -1.16 -12.28 0.70
N PHE A 293 -0.83 -11.42 -0.26
CA PHE A 293 -0.22 -10.11 -0.04
C PHE A 293 -1.11 -9.02 -0.59
N GLY A 294 -1.20 -7.90 0.10
CA GLY A 294 -1.99 -6.83 -0.43
C GLY A 294 -2.02 -5.55 0.37
N TYR A 295 -2.99 -4.74 0.01
CA TYR A 295 -3.21 -3.41 0.53
C TYR A 295 -4.48 -3.38 1.37
N LEU A 296 -4.41 -2.74 2.52
CA LEU A 296 -5.56 -2.48 3.35
C LEU A 296 -5.75 -0.97 3.48
N LEU A 297 -6.97 -0.53 3.19
CA LEU A 297 -7.45 0.81 3.46
C LEU A 297 -8.64 0.67 4.38
N LEU A 298 -8.50 1.18 5.61
CA LEU A 298 -9.51 1.16 6.65
C LEU A 298 -9.89 2.60 6.98
N ARG A 299 -11.16 2.89 7.13
CA ARG A 299 -11.63 4.22 7.52
C ARG A 299 -12.56 4.10 8.72
N ARG A 300 -12.35 4.94 9.74
CA ARG A 300 -13.31 5.02 10.82
C ARG A 300 -14.62 5.60 10.30
N ALA A 301 -15.68 4.80 10.27
CA ALA A 301 -16.98 5.24 9.82
C ALA A 301 -17.60 6.24 10.82
N GLU A 302 -18.23 7.30 10.32
CA GLU A 302 -18.98 8.25 11.14
C GLU A 302 -20.35 7.68 11.57
N GLY A 303 -20.79 6.62 10.91
CA GLY A 303 -22.04 5.92 11.17
C GLY A 303 -21.92 4.43 10.88
N VAL A 304 -22.92 3.87 10.22
CA VAL A 304 -22.86 2.48 9.75
C VAL A 304 -21.87 2.39 8.58
N PRO A 305 -20.89 1.48 8.62
CA PRO A 305 -19.96 1.30 7.51
C PRO A 305 -20.67 0.99 6.20
N THR A 306 -20.30 1.70 5.13
CA THR A 306 -20.87 1.53 3.79
C THR A 306 -19.88 0.93 2.80
N LEU A 307 -18.59 1.08 3.04
CA LEU A 307 -17.53 0.52 2.20
C LEU A 307 -17.09 -0.84 2.76
N ARG A 308 -17.45 -1.91 2.06
CA ARG A 308 -17.10 -3.30 2.44
C ARG A 308 -16.57 -4.03 1.21
N ARG A 309 -15.40 -3.58 0.70
CA ARG A 309 -14.81 -4.07 -0.54
C ARG A 309 -13.60 -4.96 -0.25
N PHE A 310 -13.71 -6.23 -0.65
CA PHE A 310 -12.66 -7.23 -0.50
C PHE A 310 -12.49 -7.89 -1.86
N GLU A 311 -11.37 -7.66 -2.52
CA GLU A 311 -11.19 -8.05 -3.91
C GLU A 311 -9.77 -8.48 -4.24
N ARG A 312 -9.61 -9.14 -5.37
CA ARG A 312 -8.34 -9.58 -5.94
C ARG A 312 -8.07 -8.84 -7.23
N ILE A 313 -6.92 -8.17 -7.26
CA ILE A 313 -6.42 -7.47 -8.43
C ILE A 313 -4.98 -7.91 -8.65
N HIS A 314 -4.80 -9.10 -9.24
CA HIS A 314 -3.47 -9.69 -9.47
C HIS A 314 -2.79 -9.15 -10.75
N GLY A 315 -3.49 -8.39 -11.58
CA GLY A 315 -2.95 -7.81 -12.82
C GLY A 315 -2.07 -6.59 -12.60
N SER A 316 -1.55 -6.05 -13.70
CA SER A 316 -0.81 -4.79 -13.71
C SER A 316 -1.72 -3.62 -13.32
N LEU A 317 -1.16 -2.67 -12.58
CA LEU A 317 -1.82 -1.39 -12.31
C LEU A 317 -1.83 -0.52 -13.57
N GLY A 318 -2.74 0.43 -13.64
CA GLY A 318 -2.71 1.50 -14.62
C GLY A 318 -1.58 2.48 -14.37
N ALA A 319 -1.44 3.49 -15.23
CA ALA A 319 -0.47 4.56 -15.07
C ALA A 319 -0.88 5.47 -13.89
N ASN A 320 0.00 5.60 -12.89
CA ASN A 320 -0.24 6.40 -11.68
C ASN A 320 1.00 7.26 -11.40
N GLU A 321 1.17 8.34 -12.16
CA GLU A 321 2.37 9.19 -12.09
C GLU A 321 2.60 9.78 -10.69
N ALA A 322 1.53 10.22 -10.02
CA ALA A 322 1.59 10.78 -8.66
C ALA A 322 1.31 9.74 -7.55
N GLY A 323 1.34 8.45 -7.90
CA GLY A 323 0.99 7.34 -7.01
C GLY A 323 -0.49 6.94 -7.07
N LEU A 324 -0.77 5.70 -6.67
CA LEU A 324 -2.13 5.13 -6.64
C LEU A 324 -3.02 5.78 -5.57
N GLY A 325 -2.41 6.43 -4.57
CA GLY A 325 -3.11 7.15 -3.50
C GLY A 325 -4.10 8.20 -4.01
N VAL A 326 -3.78 8.86 -5.14
CA VAL A 326 -4.69 9.82 -5.79
C VAL A 326 -5.96 9.12 -6.31
N ALA A 327 -5.81 7.96 -6.95
CA ALA A 327 -6.95 7.18 -7.42
C ALA A 327 -7.77 6.60 -6.26
N LEU A 328 -7.11 6.16 -5.17
CA LEU A 328 -7.80 5.69 -3.96
C LEU A 328 -8.63 6.80 -3.30
N ASP A 329 -8.08 8.02 -3.21
CA ASP A 329 -8.81 9.17 -2.63
C ASP A 329 -10.03 9.54 -3.47
N ALA A 330 -9.87 9.60 -4.79
CA ALA A 330 -10.98 9.81 -5.72
C ALA A 330 -12.06 8.72 -5.62
N ALA A 331 -11.66 7.45 -5.49
CA ALA A 331 -12.57 6.32 -5.32
C ALA A 331 -13.33 6.38 -3.99
N LEU A 332 -12.70 6.79 -2.89
CA LEU A 332 -13.38 7.03 -1.60
C LEU A 332 -14.42 8.14 -1.71
N ALA A 333 -14.07 9.26 -2.34
CA ALA A 333 -15.00 10.37 -2.56
C ALA A 333 -16.19 9.96 -3.44
N ALA A 334 -15.93 9.19 -4.50
CA ALA A 334 -16.98 8.66 -5.37
C ALA A 334 -17.87 7.63 -4.66
N HIS A 335 -17.28 6.80 -3.77
CA HIS A 335 -18.04 5.88 -2.94
C HIS A 335 -18.99 6.64 -2.00
N ASP A 336 -18.49 7.67 -1.31
CA ASP A 336 -19.29 8.46 -0.38
C ASP A 336 -20.44 9.18 -1.12
N LEU A 337 -20.14 9.74 -2.29
CA LEU A 337 -21.14 10.37 -3.13
C LEU A 337 -22.25 9.37 -3.51
N GLN A 338 -21.90 8.25 -4.12
CA GLN A 338 -22.88 7.28 -4.60
C GLN A 338 -23.66 6.59 -3.46
N ALA A 339 -23.04 6.40 -2.29
CA ALA A 339 -23.69 5.80 -1.12
C ALA A 339 -24.74 6.75 -0.48
N ALA A 340 -24.56 8.07 -0.65
CA ALA A 340 -25.51 9.08 -0.19
C ALA A 340 -26.72 9.28 -1.12
N LEU A 341 -26.67 8.72 -2.34
CA LEU A 341 -27.70 8.94 -3.36
C LEU A 341 -28.58 7.71 -3.54
N ASP A 342 -29.89 7.91 -3.55
CA ASP A 342 -30.85 6.93 -4.08
C ASP A 342 -30.74 6.85 -5.62
N ASP A 343 -31.50 5.95 -6.22
CA ASP A 343 -31.43 5.70 -7.66
C ASP A 343 -31.98 6.89 -8.49
N ASP A 344 -32.93 7.63 -7.97
CA ASP A 344 -33.47 8.81 -8.66
C ASP A 344 -32.44 9.95 -8.65
N ALA A 345 -31.80 10.20 -7.51
CA ALA A 345 -30.75 11.20 -7.37
C ALA A 345 -29.50 10.83 -8.20
N LEU A 346 -29.11 9.56 -8.21
CA LEU A 346 -28.02 9.06 -9.06
C LEU A 346 -28.36 9.26 -10.55
N SER A 347 -29.59 8.92 -10.96
CA SER A 347 -30.05 9.08 -12.35
C SER A 347 -30.08 10.54 -12.80
N ALA A 348 -30.23 11.48 -11.87
CA ALA A 348 -30.18 12.91 -12.16
C ALA A 348 -28.75 13.45 -12.38
N LEU A 349 -27.71 12.71 -12.01
CA LEU A 349 -26.32 13.14 -12.22
C LEU A 349 -25.99 13.22 -13.71
N ARG A 350 -25.12 14.18 -14.03
CA ARG A 350 -24.45 14.30 -15.31
C ARG A 350 -23.05 13.77 -15.15
N LEU A 351 -22.73 12.71 -15.84
CA LEU A 351 -21.45 12.00 -15.72
C LEU A 351 -20.65 12.14 -17.00
N ALA A 352 -19.33 12.16 -16.86
CA ALA A 352 -18.40 12.10 -17.98
C ALA A 352 -17.51 10.86 -17.87
N VAL A 353 -17.17 10.28 -19.01
CA VAL A 353 -16.14 9.25 -19.09
C VAL A 353 -14.81 9.84 -18.70
N ALA A 354 -14.05 9.14 -17.86
CA ALA A 354 -12.69 9.57 -17.52
C ALA A 354 -11.79 9.56 -18.76
N GLY A 355 -10.87 10.52 -18.86
CA GLY A 355 -10.08 10.77 -20.07
C GLY A 355 -9.08 9.66 -20.42
N ASP A 356 -8.87 8.69 -19.51
CA ASP A 356 -8.00 7.54 -19.67
C ASP A 356 -8.75 6.23 -19.98
N VAL A 357 -10.07 6.29 -20.15
CA VAL A 357 -10.90 5.12 -20.48
C VAL A 357 -10.92 4.89 -21.99
N THR A 358 -10.68 3.65 -22.38
CA THR A 358 -10.76 3.19 -23.75
C THR A 358 -11.80 2.09 -23.91
N GLU A 359 -12.38 1.96 -25.11
CA GLU A 359 -13.31 0.90 -25.47
C GLU A 359 -12.68 -0.05 -26.47
N GLU A 360 -12.75 -1.36 -26.21
CA GLU A 360 -12.30 -2.44 -27.09
C GLU A 360 -13.51 -3.26 -27.53
N ARG A 361 -13.66 -3.49 -28.84
CA ARG A 361 -14.69 -4.36 -29.42
C ARG A 361 -14.07 -5.56 -30.09
N HIS A 362 -14.45 -6.74 -29.68
CA HIS A 362 -14.01 -8.00 -30.26
C HIS A 362 -15.05 -8.52 -31.25
N LEU A 363 -14.63 -8.76 -32.49
CA LEU A 363 -15.49 -9.25 -33.54
C LEU A 363 -14.95 -10.57 -34.10
N TRP A 364 -15.86 -11.48 -34.46
CA TRP A 364 -15.48 -12.60 -35.34
C TRP A 364 -15.17 -12.08 -36.73
N PRO A 365 -14.19 -12.67 -37.45
CA PRO A 365 -13.92 -12.29 -38.81
C PRO A 365 -15.18 -12.35 -39.68
N GLY A 366 -15.53 -11.22 -40.30
CA GLY A 366 -16.73 -11.09 -41.15
C GLY A 366 -18.05 -10.83 -40.41
N SER A 367 -18.01 -10.58 -39.08
CA SER A 367 -19.16 -10.15 -38.28
C SER A 367 -19.09 -8.66 -38.00
N ASP A 368 -20.23 -7.96 -38.10
CA ASP A 368 -20.35 -6.54 -37.74
C ASP A 368 -20.75 -6.37 -36.25
N ALA A 369 -21.30 -7.42 -35.62
CA ALA A 369 -21.70 -7.39 -34.22
C ALA A 369 -20.54 -7.84 -33.30
N PRO A 370 -20.17 -7.06 -32.28
CA PRO A 370 -19.13 -7.45 -31.33
C PRO A 370 -19.61 -8.63 -30.49
N THR A 371 -18.70 -9.56 -30.23
CA THR A 371 -18.90 -10.68 -29.30
C THR A 371 -18.56 -10.31 -27.86
N ALA A 372 -17.74 -9.28 -27.67
CA ALA A 372 -17.42 -8.69 -26.37
C ALA A 372 -17.08 -7.21 -26.54
N ILE A 373 -17.51 -6.41 -25.58
CA ILE A 373 -17.14 -4.99 -25.45
C ILE A 373 -16.48 -4.83 -24.09
N LEU A 374 -15.30 -4.26 -24.06
CA LEU A 374 -14.53 -4.03 -22.84
C LEU A 374 -14.25 -2.54 -22.69
N LEU A 375 -14.53 -1.98 -21.51
CA LEU A 375 -14.12 -0.64 -21.12
C LEU A 375 -12.89 -0.77 -20.25
N ARG A 376 -11.78 -0.17 -20.65
CA ARG A 376 -10.51 -0.25 -19.96
C ARG A 376 -10.08 1.08 -19.37
N GLN A 377 -9.73 1.07 -18.09
CA GLN A 377 -9.15 2.19 -17.38
C GLN A 377 -7.63 2.22 -17.64
N GLY A 378 -7.11 3.38 -18.01
CA GLY A 378 -5.67 3.59 -18.23
C GLY A 378 -4.90 3.86 -16.94
N GLY A 379 -5.51 4.52 -15.95
CA GLY A 379 -4.97 4.82 -14.63
C GLY A 379 -5.47 3.89 -13.52
N GLY A 380 -5.33 4.31 -12.27
CA GLY A 380 -5.85 3.61 -11.10
C GLY A 380 -5.39 2.16 -11.04
N PHE A 381 -6.34 1.27 -10.84
CA PHE A 381 -6.10 -0.18 -10.81
C PHE A 381 -6.05 -0.84 -12.20
N GLY A 382 -6.16 -0.08 -13.29
CA GLY A 382 -6.16 -0.63 -14.65
C GLY A 382 -7.37 -1.54 -14.90
N ARG A 383 -8.53 -1.17 -14.34
CA ARG A 383 -9.73 -2.01 -14.38
C ARG A 383 -10.24 -2.24 -15.79
N THR A 384 -10.86 -3.40 -15.98
CA THR A 384 -11.57 -3.74 -17.20
C THR A 384 -12.99 -4.13 -16.83
N VAL A 385 -13.97 -3.44 -17.42
CA VAL A 385 -15.39 -3.69 -17.25
C VAL A 385 -15.93 -4.31 -18.55
N SER A 386 -16.56 -5.48 -18.45
CA SER A 386 -17.31 -6.05 -19.56
C SER A 386 -18.62 -5.28 -19.71
N ALA A 387 -18.85 -4.73 -20.87
CA ALA A 387 -20.05 -3.97 -21.18
C ALA A 387 -20.93 -4.72 -22.19
N ASP A 388 -22.22 -4.64 -22.00
CA ASP A 388 -23.18 -4.94 -23.04
C ASP A 388 -23.43 -3.70 -23.95
N THR A 389 -24.33 -3.80 -24.89
CA THR A 389 -24.66 -2.69 -25.81
C THR A 389 -25.22 -1.48 -25.05
N GLY A 390 -26.04 -1.70 -24.02
CA GLY A 390 -26.65 -0.65 -23.22
C GLY A 390 -25.63 0.14 -22.42
N LEU A 391 -24.77 -0.58 -21.69
CA LEU A 391 -23.72 0.05 -20.86
C LEU A 391 -22.65 0.75 -21.72
N ALA A 392 -22.25 0.15 -22.85
CA ALA A 392 -21.32 0.77 -23.79
C ALA A 392 -21.89 2.06 -24.39
N ALA A 393 -23.17 2.03 -24.78
CA ALA A 393 -23.85 3.21 -25.34
C ALA A 393 -24.05 4.31 -24.27
N LEU A 394 -24.44 3.95 -23.03
CA LEU A 394 -24.51 4.90 -21.92
C LEU A 394 -23.14 5.54 -21.68
N THR A 395 -22.10 4.74 -21.60
CA THR A 395 -20.73 5.23 -21.39
C THR A 395 -20.33 6.17 -22.51
N GLY A 396 -20.52 5.79 -23.78
CA GLY A 396 -20.19 6.63 -24.94
C GLY A 396 -20.97 7.94 -25.02
N ALA A 397 -22.17 8.01 -24.42
CA ALA A 397 -23.00 9.22 -24.33
C ALA A 397 -22.74 10.08 -23.07
N SER A 398 -21.90 9.57 -22.15
CA SER A 398 -21.58 10.28 -20.90
C SER A 398 -20.47 11.30 -21.15
N ASP A 399 -20.83 12.50 -21.58
CA ASP A 399 -19.93 13.64 -21.86
C ASP A 399 -20.10 14.79 -20.86
N GLY A 400 -20.96 14.62 -19.85
CA GLY A 400 -21.28 15.64 -18.84
C GLY A 400 -22.45 16.56 -19.19
N GLU A 401 -23.02 16.48 -20.40
CA GLU A 401 -24.13 17.34 -20.82
C GLU A 401 -25.51 16.78 -20.42
N LEU A 402 -25.72 15.47 -20.61
CA LEU A 402 -26.97 14.79 -20.28
C LEU A 402 -26.92 14.11 -18.94
N SER A 403 -28.08 14.02 -18.26
CA SER A 403 -28.21 13.20 -17.07
C SER A 403 -28.26 11.71 -17.45
N VAL A 404 -27.87 10.84 -16.51
CA VAL A 404 -28.00 9.38 -16.68
C VAL A 404 -29.43 9.01 -17.08
N ALA A 405 -30.46 9.59 -16.44
CA ALA A 405 -31.86 9.36 -16.79
C ALA A 405 -32.19 9.75 -18.24
N ALA A 406 -31.68 10.89 -18.72
CA ALA A 406 -31.91 11.32 -20.08
C ALA A 406 -31.28 10.38 -21.12
N ILE A 407 -30.04 9.89 -20.81
CA ILE A 407 -29.35 8.91 -21.66
C ILE A 407 -30.11 7.58 -21.65
N VAL A 408 -30.53 7.07 -20.49
CA VAL A 408 -31.30 5.81 -20.37
C VAL A 408 -32.60 5.90 -21.11
N GLY A 409 -33.36 7.01 -20.99
CA GLY A 409 -34.62 7.21 -21.70
C GLY A 409 -34.43 7.22 -23.23
N ALA A 410 -33.38 7.85 -23.74
CA ALA A 410 -33.04 7.83 -25.16
C ALA A 410 -32.65 6.42 -25.64
N LEU A 411 -31.86 5.70 -24.84
CA LEU A 411 -31.45 4.33 -25.15
C LEU A 411 -32.66 3.35 -25.14
N ALA A 412 -33.57 3.49 -24.19
CA ALA A 412 -34.77 2.67 -24.11
C ALA A 412 -35.62 2.80 -25.37
N GLN A 413 -35.76 4.03 -25.88
CA GLN A 413 -36.49 4.27 -27.16
C GLN A 413 -35.75 3.66 -28.37
N LEU A 414 -34.41 3.81 -28.41
CA LEU A 414 -33.57 3.29 -29.50
C LEU A 414 -33.54 1.75 -29.54
N LEU A 415 -33.49 1.12 -28.37
CA LEU A 415 -33.42 -0.33 -28.21
C LEU A 415 -34.80 -1.01 -28.18
N GLU A 416 -35.88 -0.21 -28.17
CA GLU A 416 -37.26 -0.67 -28.06
C GLU A 416 -37.53 -1.54 -26.83
N VAL A 417 -36.98 -1.12 -25.66
CA VAL A 417 -37.10 -1.79 -24.36
C VAL A 417 -37.79 -0.90 -23.33
N ASP A 418 -38.27 -1.51 -22.24
CA ASP A 418 -38.82 -0.75 -21.10
C ASP A 418 -37.77 0.09 -20.42
N GLU A 419 -38.05 1.39 -20.23
CA GLU A 419 -37.07 2.34 -19.64
C GLU A 419 -36.77 2.02 -18.19
N ALA A 420 -37.76 1.60 -17.39
CA ALA A 420 -37.54 1.30 -15.99
C ALA A 420 -36.66 0.05 -15.82
N ALA A 421 -36.91 -0.98 -16.64
CA ALA A 421 -36.10 -2.19 -16.65
C ALA A 421 -34.65 -1.90 -17.09
N LEU A 422 -34.42 -1.08 -18.10
CA LEU A 422 -33.09 -0.69 -18.54
C LEU A 422 -32.37 0.13 -17.50
N ARG A 423 -33.06 1.04 -16.81
CA ARG A 423 -32.53 1.82 -15.71
C ARG A 423 -32.03 0.91 -14.56
N ASP A 424 -32.89 0.00 -14.12
CA ASP A 424 -32.60 -0.92 -13.01
C ASP A 424 -31.41 -1.85 -13.32
N ASP A 425 -31.20 -2.18 -14.59
CA ASP A 425 -30.07 -2.97 -15.07
C ASP A 425 -28.77 -2.17 -15.12
N LEU A 426 -28.82 -0.91 -15.60
CA LEU A 426 -27.61 -0.09 -15.78
C LEU A 426 -27.11 0.61 -14.52
N LEU A 427 -27.99 1.03 -13.58
CA LEU A 427 -27.59 1.80 -12.41
C LEU A 427 -26.55 1.12 -11.51
N PRO A 428 -26.61 -0.19 -11.24
CA PRO A 428 -25.57 -0.88 -10.48
C PRO A 428 -24.19 -0.77 -11.12
N ALA A 429 -24.13 -0.89 -12.46
CA ALA A 429 -22.88 -0.73 -13.21
C ALA A 429 -22.38 0.72 -13.16
N VAL A 430 -23.26 1.71 -13.28
CA VAL A 430 -22.92 3.15 -13.15
C VAL A 430 -22.33 3.43 -11.76
N ARG A 431 -22.90 2.89 -10.67
CA ARG A 431 -22.36 3.01 -9.30
C ARG A 431 -20.95 2.42 -9.21
N GLY A 432 -20.75 1.22 -9.77
CA GLY A 432 -19.44 0.58 -9.81
C GLY A 432 -18.42 1.39 -10.60
N MET A 433 -18.79 1.88 -11.78
CA MET A 433 -17.92 2.67 -12.65
C MET A 433 -17.54 4.02 -12.05
N LEU A 434 -18.42 4.64 -11.24
CA LEU A 434 -18.08 5.85 -10.46
C LEU A 434 -17.01 5.55 -9.42
N VAL A 435 -17.18 4.52 -8.61
CA VAL A 435 -16.22 4.14 -7.57
C VAL A 435 -14.88 3.71 -8.19
N ASP A 436 -14.93 3.03 -9.32
CA ASP A 436 -13.75 2.57 -10.05
C ASP A 436 -13.05 3.68 -10.87
N GLY A 437 -13.68 4.85 -10.98
CA GLY A 437 -13.11 6.00 -11.68
C GLY A 437 -13.19 5.92 -13.21
N LEU A 438 -14.06 5.05 -13.78
CA LEU A 438 -14.32 5.03 -15.22
C LEU A 438 -15.32 6.13 -15.62
N LEU A 439 -16.25 6.46 -14.71
CA LEU A 439 -17.15 7.61 -14.83
C LEU A 439 -16.81 8.62 -13.73
N THR A 440 -16.95 9.89 -14.03
CA THR A 440 -16.66 10.99 -13.08
C THR A 440 -17.78 12.02 -13.11
N VAL A 441 -17.95 12.75 -12.01
CA VAL A 441 -18.80 13.96 -12.00
C VAL A 441 -17.93 15.12 -12.48
N PRO A 442 -18.26 15.76 -13.62
CA PRO A 442 -17.48 16.88 -14.10
C PRO A 442 -17.50 18.03 -13.09
N PRO A 443 -16.40 18.80 -12.97
CA PRO A 443 -16.42 20.02 -12.17
C PRO A 443 -17.51 20.96 -12.67
N GLN A 444 -18.34 21.47 -11.76
CA GLN A 444 -19.34 22.47 -12.11
C GLN A 444 -18.58 23.75 -12.52
N GLY A 445 -18.71 24.13 -13.78
CA GLY A 445 -18.13 25.34 -14.34
C GLY A 445 -18.68 26.63 -13.72
#